data_68a81afab7c2c56dca2b1e75f7641ba5
#
_entry.id   68a81afab7c2c56dca2b1e75f7641ba5
#
_cell.length_a   1.000
_cell.length_b   1.000
_cell.length_c   1.000
_cell.angle_alpha   90.00
_cell.angle_beta   90.00
_cell.angle_gamma   90.00
#
_symmetry.space_group_name_H-M   'P 1'
#
loop_
_entity.id
_entity.type
_entity.pdbx_description
1 polymer ?
#
loop_
_entity_poly.entity_id
_entity_poly.type
_entity_poly.pdbx_seq_one_letter_code
_entity_poly.pdbx_strand_id
1 'polypeptide(L)'
;MSTTATPEQVLESIVAGINAGDLESLMPLYESDAAFVPQPGVLAHGAPGVGEALNGFISMNGKLDLEVTRVLEVDDLALVVGVWSFDGTGPDGEQVRLAAKNADVLRRQSDGTWRFVIDNPWGTD
;
A
#
# COMPACT_ATOMS: atom_id res chain seq x y z
N MET A 1 17.00 2.60 -10.94
CA MET A 1 17.53 2.37 -9.59
C MET A 1 16.40 1.94 -8.67
N SER A 2 16.62 0.89 -7.91
CA SER A 2 15.59 0.39 -7.00
C SER A 2 15.44 1.30 -5.79
N THR A 3 14.20 1.67 -5.46
CA THR A 3 13.84 2.39 -4.24
C THR A 3 13.14 1.46 -3.25
N THR A 4 13.30 0.13 -3.43
CA THR A 4 12.62 -0.87 -2.62
C THR A 4 13.59 -1.85 -1.95
N ALA A 5 14.79 -1.36 -1.63
CA ALA A 5 15.82 -2.16 -0.95
C ALA A 5 15.54 -2.35 0.54
N THR A 6 14.60 -1.59 1.10
CA THR A 6 14.14 -1.75 2.49
C THR A 6 12.61 -1.74 2.52
N PRO A 7 12.00 -2.35 3.55
CA PRO A 7 10.53 -2.27 3.68
C PRO A 7 10.01 -0.84 3.74
N GLU A 8 10.71 0.06 4.43
CA GLU A 8 10.30 1.47 4.53
C GLU A 8 10.24 2.12 3.15
N GLN A 9 11.20 1.81 2.28
CA GLN A 9 11.23 2.38 0.93
C GLN A 9 10.04 1.93 0.08
N VAL A 10 9.52 0.72 0.32
CA VAL A 10 8.31 0.26 -0.36
C VAL A 10 7.13 1.15 0.02
N LEU A 11 6.99 1.44 1.33
CA LEU A 11 5.91 2.31 1.80
C LEU A 11 6.06 3.74 1.25
N GLU A 12 7.28 4.26 1.18
CA GLU A 12 7.55 5.56 0.56
C GLU A 12 7.15 5.56 -0.93
N SER A 13 7.41 4.45 -1.62
CA SER A 13 7.05 4.32 -3.03
C SER A 13 5.54 4.24 -3.23
N ILE A 14 4.81 3.62 -2.30
CA ILE A 14 3.35 3.62 -2.31
C ILE A 14 2.83 5.05 -2.23
N VAL A 15 3.34 5.83 -1.28
CA VAL A 15 2.92 7.23 -1.10
C VAL A 15 3.17 8.02 -2.39
N ALA A 16 4.37 7.90 -2.94
CA ALA A 16 4.74 8.62 -4.16
C ALA A 16 3.84 8.22 -5.34
N GLY A 17 3.59 6.93 -5.52
CA GLY A 17 2.78 6.43 -6.63
C GLY A 17 1.31 6.83 -6.52
N ILE A 18 0.73 6.71 -5.32
CA ILE A 18 -0.66 7.13 -5.09
C ILE A 18 -0.80 8.63 -5.36
N ASN A 19 0.12 9.43 -4.81
CA ASN A 19 0.04 10.89 -4.94
C ASN A 19 0.30 11.38 -6.36
N ALA A 20 1.05 10.62 -7.15
CA ALA A 20 1.28 10.91 -8.56
C ALA A 20 0.19 10.34 -9.48
N GLY A 21 -0.69 9.49 -8.95
CA GLY A 21 -1.69 8.81 -9.75
C GLY A 21 -1.08 7.82 -10.74
N ASP A 22 0.03 7.18 -10.37
CA ASP A 22 0.83 6.34 -11.26
C ASP A 22 0.67 4.86 -10.89
N LEU A 23 -0.37 4.24 -11.44
CA LEU A 23 -0.66 2.84 -11.17
C LEU A 23 0.48 1.92 -11.64
N GLU A 24 1.11 2.25 -12.77
CA GLU A 24 2.19 1.42 -13.29
C GLU A 24 3.37 1.30 -12.32
N SER A 25 3.67 2.37 -11.58
CA SER A 25 4.76 2.34 -10.61
C SER A 25 4.40 1.59 -9.35
N LEU A 26 3.10 1.45 -9.06
CA LEU A 26 2.62 0.76 -7.85
C LEU A 26 2.58 -0.76 -8.00
N MET A 27 2.22 -1.26 -9.18
CA MET A 27 2.04 -2.70 -9.35
C MET A 27 3.28 -3.53 -9.04
N PRO A 28 4.50 -3.10 -9.41
CA PRO A 28 5.70 -3.88 -9.07
C PRO A 28 6.01 -3.94 -7.59
N LEU A 29 5.34 -3.16 -6.75
CA LEU A 29 5.53 -3.18 -5.30
C LEU A 29 4.83 -4.35 -4.63
N TYR A 30 4.02 -5.10 -5.38
CA TYR A 30 3.22 -6.22 -4.88
C TYR A 30 3.67 -7.53 -5.52
N GLU A 31 3.65 -8.61 -4.74
CA GLU A 31 3.78 -9.95 -5.32
C GLU A 31 2.55 -10.25 -6.17
N SER A 32 2.70 -11.14 -7.16
CA SER A 32 1.59 -11.46 -8.09
C SER A 32 0.36 -12.00 -7.37
N ASP A 33 0.55 -12.67 -6.23
CA ASP A 33 -0.53 -13.26 -5.44
C ASP A 33 -0.83 -12.44 -4.19
N ALA A 34 -0.39 -11.19 -4.13
CA ALA A 34 -0.58 -10.35 -2.96
C ALA A 34 -2.07 -10.12 -2.66
N ALA A 35 -2.34 -9.86 -1.38
CA ALA A 35 -3.67 -9.46 -0.93
C ALA A 35 -3.64 -7.99 -0.53
N PHE A 36 -4.75 -7.30 -0.72
CA PHE A 36 -4.92 -5.91 -0.35
C PHE A 36 -6.29 -5.73 0.29
N VAL A 37 -6.36 -5.01 1.40
CA VAL A 37 -7.62 -4.73 2.09
C VAL A 37 -8.02 -3.28 1.79
N PRO A 38 -8.87 -3.04 0.77
CA PRO A 38 -9.24 -1.67 0.40
C PRO A 38 -10.15 -1.00 1.40
N GLN A 39 -10.90 -1.79 2.17
CA GLN A 39 -11.72 -1.33 3.29
C GLN A 39 -11.94 -2.48 4.25
N PRO A 40 -12.28 -2.20 5.52
CA PRO A 40 -12.46 -3.28 6.50
C PRO A 40 -13.44 -4.34 6.00
N GLY A 41 -13.04 -5.62 6.12
CA GLY A 41 -13.87 -6.74 5.72
C GLY A 41 -13.86 -7.08 4.25
N VAL A 42 -13.12 -6.35 3.41
CA VAL A 42 -13.03 -6.62 1.97
C VAL A 42 -11.60 -7.00 1.62
N LEU A 43 -11.43 -8.08 0.88
CA LEU A 43 -10.12 -8.55 0.45
C LEU A 43 -10.04 -8.56 -1.08
N ALA A 44 -9.08 -7.84 -1.63
CA ALA A 44 -8.70 -7.96 -3.04
C ALA A 44 -7.51 -8.90 -3.11
N HIS A 45 -7.50 -9.83 -4.06
CA HIS A 45 -6.45 -10.84 -4.15
C HIS A 45 -5.92 -10.95 -5.57
N GLY A 46 -4.60 -11.03 -5.68
CA GLY A 46 -3.91 -11.15 -6.95
C GLY A 46 -3.76 -9.81 -7.66
N ALA A 47 -2.87 -9.75 -8.64
CA ALA A 47 -2.53 -8.50 -9.32
C ALA A 47 -3.75 -7.76 -9.90
N PRO A 48 -4.70 -8.44 -10.59
CA PRO A 48 -5.87 -7.72 -11.12
C PRO A 48 -6.72 -7.08 -10.02
N GLY A 49 -6.96 -7.79 -8.92
CA GLY A 49 -7.76 -7.26 -7.80
C GLY A 49 -7.06 -6.11 -7.10
N VAL A 50 -5.76 -6.24 -6.87
CA VAL A 50 -4.97 -5.18 -6.24
C VAL A 50 -4.95 -3.94 -7.13
N GLY A 51 -4.73 -4.12 -8.44
CA GLY A 51 -4.71 -3.00 -9.38
C GLY A 51 -6.03 -2.24 -9.43
N GLU A 52 -7.14 -2.95 -9.42
CA GLU A 52 -8.47 -2.35 -9.41
C GLU A 52 -8.69 -1.53 -8.14
N ALA A 53 -8.31 -2.07 -6.98
CA ALA A 53 -8.46 -1.39 -5.70
C ALA A 53 -7.58 -0.13 -5.63
N LEU A 54 -6.33 -0.22 -6.08
CA LEU A 54 -5.43 0.94 -6.11
C LEU A 54 -5.96 2.02 -7.04
N ASN A 55 -6.49 1.62 -8.19
CA ASN A 55 -7.06 2.58 -9.13
C ASN A 55 -8.25 3.32 -8.54
N GLY A 56 -9.00 2.67 -7.66
CA GLY A 56 -10.08 3.32 -6.92
C GLY A 56 -9.58 4.48 -6.07
N PHE A 57 -8.45 4.31 -5.38
CA PHE A 57 -7.85 5.39 -4.60
C PHE A 57 -7.29 6.49 -5.52
N ILE A 58 -6.61 6.10 -6.58
CA ILE A 58 -6.04 7.06 -7.54
C ILE A 58 -7.14 7.96 -8.13
N SER A 59 -8.31 7.37 -8.44
CA SER A 59 -9.40 8.11 -9.07
C SER A 59 -9.98 9.22 -8.19
N MET A 60 -9.69 9.19 -6.88
CA MET A 60 -10.13 10.23 -5.95
C MET A 60 -9.22 11.45 -5.94
N ASN A 61 -8.12 11.44 -6.70
CA ASN A 61 -7.17 12.56 -6.81
C ASN A 61 -6.77 13.12 -5.45
N GLY A 62 -6.55 12.22 -4.50
CA GLY A 62 -6.28 12.62 -3.13
C GLY A 62 -4.81 12.68 -2.80
N LYS A 63 -4.57 12.94 -1.54
CA LYS A 63 -3.22 12.96 -0.99
C LYS A 63 -3.11 11.96 0.14
N LEU A 64 -2.14 11.08 0.03
CA LEU A 64 -1.79 10.09 1.06
C LEU A 64 -0.60 10.58 1.85
N ASP A 65 -0.73 10.61 3.17
CA ASP A 65 0.37 10.79 4.11
C ASP A 65 0.51 9.52 4.92
N LEU A 66 1.74 9.06 5.12
CA LEU A 66 1.98 7.82 5.85
C LEU A 66 3.30 7.92 6.61
N GLU A 67 3.26 7.50 7.86
CA GLU A 67 4.46 7.42 8.70
C GLU A 67 4.63 5.98 9.18
N VAL A 68 5.78 5.37 8.86
CA VAL A 68 6.13 4.06 9.38
C VAL A 68 6.59 4.22 10.83
N THR A 69 5.94 3.52 11.75
CA THR A 69 6.25 3.61 13.18
C THR A 69 7.04 2.42 13.69
N ARG A 70 6.99 1.28 13.00
CA ARG A 70 7.71 0.07 13.42
C ARG A 70 7.92 -0.86 12.24
N VAL A 71 9.09 -1.48 12.19
CA VAL A 71 9.38 -2.55 11.24
C VAL A 71 9.95 -3.73 12.04
N LEU A 72 9.36 -4.89 11.86
CA LEU A 72 9.82 -6.14 12.48
C LEU A 72 10.22 -7.09 11.36
N GLU A 73 11.51 -7.45 11.30
CA GLU A 73 12.02 -8.34 10.27
C GLU A 73 12.42 -9.67 10.86
N VAL A 74 12.05 -10.74 10.14
CA VAL A 74 12.47 -12.10 10.44
C VAL A 74 12.74 -12.77 9.09
N ASP A 75 13.99 -13.18 8.86
CA ASP A 75 14.41 -13.82 7.60
C ASP A 75 14.02 -12.94 6.40
N ASP A 76 13.18 -13.44 5.51
CA ASP A 76 12.76 -12.71 4.31
C ASP A 76 11.40 -12.02 4.48
N LEU A 77 10.89 -11.94 5.71
CA LEU A 77 9.59 -11.33 6.00
C LEU A 77 9.76 -10.08 6.85
N ALA A 78 8.90 -9.11 6.62
CA ALA A 78 8.82 -7.91 7.45
C ALA A 78 7.36 -7.59 7.74
N LEU A 79 7.09 -7.26 9.00
CA LEU A 79 5.82 -6.66 9.39
C LEU A 79 6.05 -5.17 9.54
N VAL A 80 5.32 -4.37 8.78
CA VAL A 80 5.46 -2.92 8.79
C VAL A 80 4.20 -2.31 9.36
N VAL A 81 4.36 -1.55 10.44
CA VAL A 81 3.26 -0.88 11.12
C VAL A 81 3.43 0.62 10.96
N GLY A 82 2.34 1.32 10.72
CA GLY A 82 2.38 2.77 10.56
C GLY A 82 1.04 3.41 10.79
N VAL A 83 0.99 4.71 10.55
CA VAL A 83 -0.24 5.50 10.60
C VAL A 83 -0.34 6.27 9.29
N TRP A 84 -1.57 6.40 8.76
CA TRP A 84 -1.77 7.09 7.49
C TRP A 84 -3.07 7.87 7.50
N SER A 85 -3.12 8.85 6.61
CA SER A 85 -4.34 9.58 6.31
C SER A 85 -4.42 9.81 4.81
N PHE A 86 -5.63 9.89 4.31
CA PHE A 86 -5.91 10.11 2.89
C PHE A 86 -7.06 11.10 2.76
N ASP A 87 -6.85 12.15 1.97
CA ASP A 87 -7.86 13.15 1.65
C ASP A 87 -8.07 13.14 0.14
N GLY A 88 -9.30 12.86 -0.30
CA GLY A 88 -9.61 12.80 -1.72
C GLY A 88 -11.03 13.22 -1.99
N THR A 89 -11.48 13.04 -3.23
CA THR A 89 -12.81 13.41 -3.69
C THR A 89 -13.51 12.19 -4.27
N GLY A 90 -14.70 11.88 -3.78
CA GLY A 90 -15.48 10.75 -4.28
C GLY A 90 -16.13 11.03 -5.64
N PRO A 91 -16.77 9.99 -6.24
CA PRO A 91 -17.32 10.11 -7.60
C PRO A 91 -18.38 11.18 -7.75
N ASP A 92 -19.11 11.51 -6.68
CA ASP A 92 -20.16 12.53 -6.69
C ASP A 92 -19.67 13.89 -6.19
N GLY A 93 -18.36 14.07 -6.08
CA GLY A 93 -17.75 15.33 -5.67
C GLY A 93 -17.68 15.54 -4.16
N GLU A 94 -18.10 14.55 -3.36
CA GLU A 94 -18.02 14.69 -1.91
C GLU A 94 -16.59 14.47 -1.42
N GLN A 95 -16.23 15.12 -0.34
CA GLN A 95 -14.91 14.97 0.26
C GLN A 95 -14.81 13.63 0.99
N VAL A 96 -13.72 12.89 0.73
CA VAL A 96 -13.42 11.63 1.38
C VAL A 96 -12.20 11.82 2.25
N ARG A 97 -12.31 11.50 3.54
CA ARG A 97 -11.21 11.53 4.49
C ARG A 97 -11.12 10.19 5.18
N LEU A 98 -9.95 9.56 5.07
CA LEU A 98 -9.70 8.27 5.68
C LEU A 98 -8.45 8.37 6.54
N ALA A 99 -8.42 7.62 7.63
CA ALA A 99 -7.24 7.52 8.47
C ALA A 99 -7.30 6.22 9.26
N ALA A 100 -6.16 5.57 9.41
CA ALA A 100 -6.07 4.33 10.16
C ALA A 100 -4.61 4.02 10.48
N LYS A 101 -4.41 2.88 11.13
CA LYS A 101 -3.09 2.31 11.37
C LYS A 101 -2.96 1.10 10.45
N ASN A 102 -1.87 1.04 9.70
CA ASN A 102 -1.62 -0.08 8.80
C ASN A 102 -0.76 -1.15 9.48
N ALA A 103 -0.92 -2.39 9.02
CA ALA A 103 -0.08 -3.51 9.43
C ALA A 103 0.11 -4.38 8.20
N ASP A 104 1.24 -4.20 7.53
CA ASP A 104 1.52 -4.80 6.24
C ASP A 104 2.57 -5.89 6.36
N VAL A 105 2.48 -6.92 5.52
CA VAL A 105 3.48 -7.98 5.45
C VAL A 105 4.18 -7.89 4.11
N LEU A 106 5.51 -7.79 4.16
CA LEU A 106 6.35 -7.72 2.97
C LEU A 106 7.31 -8.90 2.95
N ARG A 107 7.72 -9.28 1.74
CA ARG A 107 8.70 -10.35 1.54
C ARG A 107 9.86 -9.86 0.71
N ARG A 108 11.08 -10.20 1.15
CA ARG A 108 12.27 -9.89 0.36
C ARG A 108 12.37 -10.88 -0.80
N GLN A 109 12.53 -10.33 -1.98
CA GLN A 109 12.63 -11.10 -3.23
C GLN A 109 14.08 -11.54 -3.46
N SER A 110 14.28 -12.45 -4.42
CA SER A 110 15.61 -12.97 -4.75
C SER A 110 16.56 -11.89 -5.24
N ASP A 111 16.04 -10.78 -5.79
CA ASP A 111 16.85 -9.67 -6.26
C ASP A 111 17.17 -8.63 -5.16
N GLY A 112 16.76 -8.92 -3.92
CA GLY A 112 17.02 -8.04 -2.79
C GLY A 112 15.98 -6.94 -2.57
N THR A 113 14.99 -6.81 -3.46
CA THR A 113 13.91 -5.84 -3.26
C THR A 113 12.82 -6.46 -2.39
N TRP A 114 12.01 -5.58 -1.79
CA TRP A 114 10.87 -6.00 -0.97
C TRP A 114 9.57 -5.77 -1.73
N ARG A 115 8.60 -6.64 -1.52
CA ARG A 115 7.26 -6.51 -2.11
C ARG A 115 6.19 -6.84 -1.08
N PHE A 116 5.01 -6.23 -1.23
CA PHE A 116 3.87 -6.57 -0.38
C PHE A 116 3.40 -8.00 -0.64
N VAL A 117 3.21 -8.74 0.44
CA VAL A 117 2.45 -10.00 0.46
C VAL A 117 1.03 -9.69 0.87
N ILE A 118 0.87 -8.88 1.91
CA ILE A 118 -0.43 -8.40 2.40
C ILE A 118 -0.30 -6.90 2.64
N ASP A 119 -1.09 -6.12 1.93
CA ASP A 119 -1.21 -4.69 2.17
C ASP A 119 -2.49 -4.48 2.97
N ASN A 120 -2.33 -4.22 4.26
CA ASN A 120 -3.45 -4.09 5.19
C ASN A 120 -3.47 -2.68 5.81
N PRO A 121 -4.00 -1.70 5.08
CA PRO A 121 -4.03 -0.32 5.58
C PRO A 121 -4.92 -0.11 6.80
N TRP A 122 -5.80 -1.05 7.10
CA TRP A 122 -6.77 -0.91 8.18
C TRP A 122 -6.34 -1.59 9.49
N GLY A 123 -5.22 -2.34 9.48
CA GLY A 123 -4.70 -2.98 10.67
C GLY A 123 -5.66 -3.99 11.26
N THR A 124 -6.23 -3.68 12.42
CA THR A 124 -7.16 -4.57 13.10
C THR A 124 -8.63 -4.17 12.92
N ASP A 125 -8.89 -3.19 12.10
CA ASP A 125 -10.26 -2.74 11.83
C ASP A 125 -11.05 -3.69 10.94
#